data_7f8e71a3d70ea9c83540067f21b1c00b
#
_entry.id   7f8e71a3d70ea9c83540067f21b1c00b
#
_cell.length_a   1.000
_cell.length_b   1.000
_cell.length_c   1.000
_cell.angle_alpha   90.00
_cell.angle_beta   90.00
_cell.angle_gamma   90.00
#
_symmetry.space_group_name_H-M   'P 1'
#
loop_
_entity.id
_entity.type
_entity.pdbx_description
1 polymer ?
#
loop_
_entity_poly.entity_id
_entity_poly.type
_entity_poly.pdbx_seq_one_letter_code
_entity_poly.pdbx_strand_id
1 'polypeptide(L)'
;MVKSYRHNLIQFSYPDNWTIQPPDQEDLPQEISLESPDGHLWVVTIFPATYDAKRLLKEALKSLEENYQDFEYEKITSSIEPKPEHAVMANFFCLDFLVTAKVQVFVQRPFVFLVLQQAENRLYDRSHEVFEAITTSLLAARSNATSSED
;
A
#
# COMPACT_ATOMS: atom_id res chain seq x y z
N MET A 1 -2.11 20.96 1.62
CA MET A 1 -2.53 20.62 2.99
C MET A 1 -2.58 19.11 3.17
N VAL A 2 -2.35 18.65 4.38
CA VAL A 2 -2.20 17.24 4.70
C VAL A 2 -3.14 16.89 5.84
N LYS A 3 -3.78 15.71 5.74
CA LYS A 3 -4.54 15.12 6.83
C LYS A 3 -3.79 13.91 7.35
N SER A 4 -4.09 13.50 8.57
CA SER A 4 -3.49 12.31 9.17
C SER A 4 -4.57 11.34 9.61
N TYR A 5 -4.31 10.05 9.36
CA TYR A 5 -5.07 8.96 9.95
C TYR A 5 -4.29 8.44 11.14
N ARG A 6 -4.97 8.25 12.26
CA ARG A 6 -4.36 7.67 13.46
C ARG A 6 -5.38 6.78 14.16
N HIS A 7 -5.03 5.54 14.36
CA HIS A 7 -5.83 4.60 15.13
C HIS A 7 -4.93 3.51 15.68
N ASN A 8 -4.94 3.31 16.98
CA ASN A 8 -4.04 2.39 17.68
C ASN A 8 -2.59 2.73 17.33
N LEU A 9 -1.81 1.78 16.82
CA LEU A 9 -0.41 1.97 16.47
C LEU A 9 -0.21 2.33 15.00
N ILE A 10 -1.28 2.56 14.27
CA ILE A 10 -1.24 2.87 12.84
C ILE A 10 -1.42 4.36 12.63
N GLN A 11 -0.49 4.97 11.90
CA GLN A 11 -0.55 6.40 11.61
C GLN A 11 0.10 6.67 10.25
N PHE A 12 -0.55 7.48 9.44
CA PHE A 12 0.02 7.97 8.18
C PHE A 12 -0.62 9.29 7.78
N SER A 13 0.04 9.99 6.87
CA SER A 13 -0.42 11.27 6.36
C SER A 13 -0.76 11.16 4.88
N TYR A 14 -1.74 11.94 4.43
CA TYR A 14 -2.21 11.92 3.05
C TYR A 14 -2.75 13.30 2.65
N PRO A 15 -2.81 13.60 1.32
CA PRO A 15 -3.35 14.89 0.88
C PRO A 15 -4.80 15.07 1.30
N ASP A 16 -5.18 16.29 1.69
CA ASP A 16 -6.51 16.56 2.24
C ASP A 16 -7.64 16.43 1.23
N ASN A 17 -7.33 16.43 -0.07
CA ASN A 17 -8.34 16.24 -1.12
C ASN A 17 -8.53 14.77 -1.51
N TRP A 18 -7.82 13.84 -0.87
CA TRP A 18 -8.05 12.40 -1.07
C TRP A 18 -9.13 11.92 -0.11
N THR A 19 -9.91 10.94 -0.54
CA THR A 19 -10.98 10.34 0.26
C THR A 19 -10.48 9.08 0.94
N ILE A 20 -10.67 8.99 2.25
CA ILE A 20 -10.27 7.81 3.01
C ILE A 20 -11.47 6.89 3.26
N GLN A 21 -11.23 5.57 3.10
CA GLN A 21 -12.17 4.54 3.48
C GLN A 21 -11.54 3.81 4.65
N PRO A 22 -12.06 4.02 5.88
CA PRO A 22 -11.49 3.36 7.08
C PRO A 22 -11.83 1.89 7.10
N PRO A 23 -11.19 1.10 8.00
CA PRO A 23 -11.46 -0.34 8.06
C PRO A 23 -12.87 -0.64 8.53
N ASP A 24 -13.43 -1.75 8.05
CA ASP A 24 -14.77 -2.21 8.39
C ASP A 24 -14.83 -2.94 9.73
N GLN A 25 -13.71 -3.34 10.26
CA GLN A 25 -13.64 -4.15 11.46
C GLN A 25 -12.51 -3.72 12.38
N GLU A 26 -12.65 -4.05 13.65
CA GLU A 26 -11.64 -3.74 14.67
C GLU A 26 -10.50 -4.75 14.68
N ASP A 27 -10.78 -5.99 14.33
CA ASP A 27 -9.78 -7.06 14.34
C ASP A 27 -8.95 -7.07 13.06
N LEU A 28 -7.69 -7.53 13.15
CA LEU A 28 -6.85 -7.73 12.00
C LEU A 28 -7.27 -8.99 11.24
N PRO A 29 -7.15 -9.01 9.92
CA PRO A 29 -6.57 -7.96 9.10
C PRO A 29 -7.51 -6.78 8.89
N GLN A 30 -6.94 -5.59 8.76
CA GLN A 30 -7.67 -4.36 8.48
C GLN A 30 -7.20 -3.77 7.17
N GLU A 31 -8.12 -3.26 6.38
CA GLU A 31 -7.80 -2.60 5.11
C GLU A 31 -8.24 -1.14 5.16
N ILE A 32 -7.32 -0.25 4.81
CA ILE A 32 -7.58 1.17 4.74
C ILE A 32 -7.22 1.64 3.33
N SER A 33 -8.14 2.31 2.66
CA SER A 33 -7.87 2.80 1.30
C SER A 33 -8.01 4.31 1.20
N LEU A 34 -7.22 4.88 0.28
CA LEU A 34 -7.24 6.29 -0.07
C LEU A 34 -7.44 6.39 -1.56
N GLU A 35 -8.32 7.28 -1.98
CA GLU A 35 -8.56 7.54 -3.42
C GLU A 35 -8.42 9.02 -3.72
N SER A 36 -7.65 9.33 -4.76
CA SER A 36 -7.49 10.71 -5.21
C SER A 36 -8.69 11.14 -6.05
N PRO A 37 -8.87 12.46 -6.29
CA PRO A 37 -9.91 12.93 -7.20
C PRO A 37 -9.79 12.34 -8.61
N ASP A 38 -8.58 11.99 -9.03
CA ASP A 38 -8.31 11.39 -10.35
C ASP A 38 -8.46 9.88 -10.38
N GLY A 39 -8.87 9.26 -9.26
CA GLY A 39 -9.08 7.82 -9.20
C GLY A 39 -7.82 7.01 -8.90
N HIS A 40 -6.75 7.65 -8.45
CA HIS A 40 -5.55 6.95 -8.02
C HIS A 40 -5.81 6.31 -6.65
N LEU A 41 -5.33 5.11 -6.44
CA LEU A 41 -5.66 4.31 -5.25
C LEU A 41 -4.42 3.92 -4.47
N TRP A 42 -4.43 4.15 -3.17
CA TRP A 42 -3.43 3.66 -2.23
C TRP A 42 -4.16 2.86 -1.15
N VAL A 43 -3.73 1.60 -0.97
CA VAL A 43 -4.39 0.71 -0.01
C VAL A 43 -3.34 0.06 0.86
N VAL A 44 -3.54 0.07 2.16
CA VAL A 44 -2.76 -0.74 3.09
C VAL A 44 -3.65 -1.77 3.74
N THR A 45 -3.18 -3.03 3.74
CA THR A 45 -3.82 -4.09 4.50
C THR A 45 -2.86 -4.47 5.62
N ILE A 46 -3.36 -4.44 6.84
CA ILE A 46 -2.59 -4.64 8.06
C ILE A 46 -2.86 -6.04 8.59
N PHE A 47 -1.80 -6.84 8.68
CA PHE A 47 -1.86 -8.21 9.19
C PHE A 47 -1.03 -8.33 10.47
N PRO A 48 -1.36 -9.30 11.34
CA PRO A 48 -0.45 -9.65 12.44
C PRO A 48 0.88 -10.15 11.88
N ALA A 49 1.98 -9.96 12.63
CA ALA A 49 3.31 -10.37 12.21
C ALA A 49 3.48 -11.90 12.07
N THR A 50 2.48 -12.67 12.49
CA THR A 50 2.46 -14.13 12.33
C THR A 50 2.20 -14.55 10.88
N TYR A 51 1.73 -13.65 10.04
CA TYR A 51 1.49 -13.95 8.61
C TYR A 51 2.79 -13.92 7.83
N ASP A 52 2.93 -14.84 6.89
CA ASP A 52 4.12 -14.93 6.04
C ASP A 52 4.06 -13.91 4.90
N ALA A 53 5.07 -13.03 4.84
CA ALA A 53 5.12 -11.95 3.87
C ALA A 53 5.07 -12.45 2.42
N LYS A 54 5.81 -13.51 2.12
CA LYS A 54 5.85 -14.07 0.76
C LYS A 54 4.50 -14.61 0.33
N ARG A 55 3.82 -15.29 1.26
CA ARG A 55 2.49 -15.83 1.00
C ARG A 55 1.46 -14.73 0.76
N LEU A 56 1.53 -13.66 1.54
CA LEU A 56 0.63 -12.50 1.36
C LEU A 56 0.82 -11.89 -0.02
N LEU A 57 2.06 -11.75 -0.46
CA LEU A 57 2.33 -11.24 -1.81
C LEU A 57 1.74 -12.15 -2.87
N LYS A 58 1.95 -13.46 -2.76
CA LYS A 58 1.42 -14.44 -3.71
C LYS A 58 -0.10 -14.37 -3.81
N GLU A 59 -0.77 -14.27 -2.68
CA GLU A 59 -2.23 -14.19 -2.64
C GLU A 59 -2.75 -12.89 -3.27
N ALA A 60 -2.06 -11.77 -3.02
CA ALA A 60 -2.41 -10.49 -3.62
C ALA A 60 -2.27 -10.52 -5.15
N LEU A 61 -1.17 -11.06 -5.65
CA LEU A 61 -0.92 -11.17 -7.09
C LEU A 61 -1.93 -12.12 -7.75
N LYS A 62 -2.25 -13.21 -7.10
CA LYS A 62 -3.25 -14.16 -7.59
C LYS A 62 -4.63 -13.50 -7.72
N SER A 63 -5.00 -12.71 -6.73
CA SER A 63 -6.26 -11.97 -6.75
C SER A 63 -6.32 -11.00 -7.93
N LEU A 64 -5.24 -10.27 -8.19
CA LEU A 64 -5.18 -9.36 -9.34
C LEU A 64 -5.29 -10.13 -10.66
N GLU A 65 -4.57 -11.23 -10.78
CA GLU A 65 -4.61 -12.05 -11.99
C GLU A 65 -6.00 -12.61 -12.26
N GLU A 66 -6.71 -13.03 -11.22
CA GLU A 66 -8.06 -13.58 -11.35
C GLU A 66 -9.11 -12.52 -11.71
N ASN A 67 -8.90 -11.27 -11.32
CA ASN A 67 -9.88 -10.21 -11.48
C ASN A 67 -9.66 -9.29 -12.67
N TYR A 68 -8.47 -9.30 -13.28
CA TYR A 68 -8.12 -8.38 -14.36
C TYR A 68 -7.51 -9.11 -15.54
N GLN A 69 -7.61 -8.50 -16.72
CA GLN A 69 -7.12 -9.09 -17.97
C GLN A 69 -5.65 -8.73 -18.22
N ASP A 70 -4.96 -9.66 -18.88
CA ASP A 70 -3.58 -9.48 -19.34
C ASP A 70 -2.65 -9.06 -18.21
N PHE A 71 -2.80 -9.71 -17.06
CA PHE A 71 -2.00 -9.45 -15.88
C PHE A 71 -0.57 -9.94 -16.09
N GLU A 72 0.40 -9.05 -15.81
CA GLU A 72 1.81 -9.41 -15.77
C GLU A 72 2.50 -8.61 -14.68
N TYR A 73 3.58 -9.13 -14.15
CA TYR A 73 4.33 -8.43 -13.11
C TYR A 73 5.81 -8.80 -13.16
N GLU A 74 6.62 -7.97 -12.52
CA GLU A 74 8.04 -8.23 -12.34
C GLU A 74 8.47 -7.77 -10.94
N LYS A 75 9.48 -8.43 -10.41
CA LYS A 75 10.08 -8.03 -9.14
C LYS A 75 10.88 -6.76 -9.37
N ILE A 76 10.84 -5.84 -8.39
CA ILE A 76 11.56 -4.59 -8.46
C ILE A 76 12.34 -4.37 -7.16
N THR A 77 13.32 -3.45 -7.23
CA THR A 77 14.02 -2.96 -6.05
C THR A 77 13.40 -1.62 -5.68
N SER A 78 12.93 -1.50 -4.44
CA SER A 78 12.33 -0.27 -3.95
C SER A 78 13.41 0.62 -3.34
N SER A 79 13.29 1.94 -3.59
CA SER A 79 14.19 2.93 -2.99
C SER A 79 13.70 3.43 -1.63
N ILE A 80 12.52 3.02 -1.22
CA ILE A 80 11.92 3.45 0.06
C ILE A 80 12.65 2.83 1.25
N GLU A 81 12.75 3.58 2.35
CA GLU A 81 13.37 3.10 3.59
C GLU A 81 12.36 3.21 4.74
N PRO A 82 12.24 2.21 5.61
CA PRO A 82 12.91 0.90 5.54
C PRO A 82 12.44 0.10 4.33
N LYS A 83 13.30 -0.75 3.80
CA LYS A 83 13.01 -1.50 2.58
C LYS A 83 11.92 -2.55 2.80
N PRO A 84 11.07 -2.78 1.80
CA PRO A 84 10.10 -3.87 1.88
C PRO A 84 10.79 -5.23 1.79
N GLU A 85 10.15 -6.24 2.36
CA GLU A 85 10.59 -7.63 2.18
C GLU A 85 10.42 -8.06 0.73
N HIS A 86 9.37 -7.57 0.08
CA HIS A 86 9.05 -7.86 -1.32
C HIS A 86 8.45 -6.64 -1.98
N ALA A 87 8.79 -6.44 -3.24
CA ALA A 87 8.20 -5.37 -4.07
C ALA A 87 8.06 -5.86 -5.50
N VAL A 88 6.89 -5.63 -6.09
CA VAL A 88 6.63 -5.97 -7.49
C VAL A 88 5.90 -4.82 -8.17
N MET A 89 6.11 -4.72 -9.48
CA MET A 89 5.36 -3.80 -10.33
C MET A 89 4.50 -4.64 -11.27
N ALA A 90 3.21 -4.37 -11.29
CA ALA A 90 2.25 -5.11 -12.09
C ALA A 90 1.55 -4.20 -13.09
N ASN A 91 1.18 -4.77 -14.23
CA ASN A 91 0.38 -4.10 -15.25
C ASN A 91 -0.77 -5.02 -15.65
N PHE A 92 -1.94 -4.43 -15.82
CA PHE A 92 -3.13 -5.20 -16.21
C PHE A 92 -4.18 -4.25 -16.79
N PHE A 93 -5.19 -4.82 -17.44
CA PHE A 93 -6.30 -4.02 -17.97
C PHE A 93 -7.50 -4.12 -17.05
N CYS A 94 -8.08 -2.96 -16.76
CA CYS A 94 -9.35 -2.83 -16.07
C CYS A 94 -10.27 -2.09 -17.02
N LEU A 95 -11.29 -2.77 -17.54
CA LEU A 95 -12.09 -2.30 -18.66
C LEU A 95 -11.14 -2.06 -19.84
N ASP A 96 -11.10 -0.86 -20.39
CA ASP A 96 -10.22 -0.53 -21.51
C ASP A 96 -8.95 0.22 -21.09
N PHE A 97 -8.71 0.34 -19.78
CA PHE A 97 -7.59 1.12 -19.28
C PHE A 97 -6.45 0.20 -18.82
N LEU A 98 -5.24 0.56 -19.24
CA LEU A 98 -4.03 -0.08 -18.73
C LEU A 98 -3.71 0.52 -17.37
N VAL A 99 -3.61 -0.33 -16.34
CA VAL A 99 -3.34 0.07 -14.95
C VAL A 99 -1.97 -0.42 -14.53
N THR A 100 -1.24 0.44 -13.84
CA THR A 100 0.03 0.08 -13.21
C THR A 100 -0.17 0.06 -11.70
N ALA A 101 0.28 -1.00 -11.07
CA ALA A 101 0.16 -1.17 -9.63
C ALA A 101 1.50 -1.62 -9.04
N LYS A 102 1.90 -0.98 -7.95
CA LYS A 102 3.07 -1.39 -7.17
C LYS A 102 2.56 -2.07 -5.91
N VAL A 103 3.03 -3.29 -5.67
CA VAL A 103 2.64 -4.06 -4.49
C VAL A 103 3.90 -4.30 -3.66
N GLN A 104 3.85 -3.90 -2.40
CA GLN A 104 4.98 -4.01 -1.47
C GLN A 104 4.52 -4.65 -0.18
N VAL A 105 5.38 -5.45 0.43
CA VAL A 105 5.13 -6.06 1.73
C VAL A 105 6.23 -5.61 2.69
N PHE A 106 5.81 -4.97 3.80
CA PHE A 106 6.73 -4.47 4.83
C PHE A 106 6.49 -5.24 6.13
N VAL A 107 7.55 -5.78 6.69
CA VAL A 107 7.47 -6.41 8.01
C VAL A 107 7.84 -5.35 9.04
N GLN A 108 6.84 -4.88 9.77
CA GLN A 108 6.99 -3.82 10.78
C GLN A 108 6.35 -4.31 12.08
N ARG A 109 7.06 -5.15 12.81
CA ARG A 109 6.52 -5.80 14.01
C ARG A 109 5.85 -4.81 14.96
N PRO A 110 4.66 -5.10 15.47
CA PRO A 110 3.98 -6.40 15.45
C PRO A 110 3.09 -6.64 14.23
N PHE A 111 3.32 -5.93 13.13
CA PHE A 111 2.48 -5.98 11.93
C PHE A 111 3.24 -6.40 10.69
N VAL A 112 2.48 -6.83 9.68
CA VAL A 112 2.93 -6.92 8.30
C VAL A 112 1.99 -6.04 7.50
N PHE A 113 2.55 -5.10 6.72
CA PHE A 113 1.78 -4.22 5.85
C PHE A 113 1.88 -4.67 4.41
N LEU A 114 0.74 -4.87 3.77
CA LEU A 114 0.66 -5.08 2.34
C LEU A 114 0.16 -3.76 1.74
N VAL A 115 1.00 -3.09 0.97
CA VAL A 115 0.69 -1.78 0.40
C VAL A 115 0.54 -1.91 -1.11
N LEU A 116 -0.62 -1.49 -1.61
CA LEU A 116 -0.90 -1.44 -3.05
C LEU A 116 -1.09 0.01 -3.44
N GLN A 117 -0.40 0.45 -4.49
CA GLN A 117 -0.59 1.78 -5.04
C GLN A 117 -0.78 1.64 -6.54
N GLN A 118 -1.92 2.13 -7.05
CA GLN A 118 -2.25 1.96 -8.45
C GLN A 118 -2.85 3.19 -9.08
N ALA A 119 -2.58 3.33 -10.37
CA ALA A 119 -3.10 4.40 -11.20
C ALA A 119 -3.11 3.92 -12.65
N GLU A 120 -3.90 4.59 -13.48
CA GLU A 120 -3.82 4.36 -14.92
C GLU A 120 -2.36 4.55 -15.35
N ASN A 121 -1.86 3.66 -16.21
CA ASN A 121 -0.45 3.60 -16.58
C ASN A 121 0.13 4.96 -16.98
N ARG A 122 -0.57 5.73 -17.82
CA ARG A 122 -0.09 7.03 -18.28
C ARG A 122 0.01 8.09 -17.20
N LEU A 123 -0.68 7.89 -16.07
CA LEU A 123 -0.71 8.84 -14.95
C LEU A 123 0.12 8.38 -13.76
N TYR A 124 0.61 7.15 -13.79
CA TYR A 124 1.31 6.56 -12.64
C TYR A 124 2.51 7.40 -12.18
N ASP A 125 3.31 7.87 -13.12
CA ASP A 125 4.51 8.64 -12.80
C ASP A 125 4.19 9.95 -12.06
N ARG A 126 3.04 10.56 -12.35
CA ARG A 126 2.60 11.78 -11.65
C ARG A 126 2.27 11.51 -10.20
N SER A 127 1.75 10.33 -9.91
CA SER A 127 1.26 9.98 -8.57
C SER A 127 2.32 9.30 -7.74
N HIS A 128 3.40 8.84 -8.35
CA HIS A 128 4.43 8.05 -7.70
C HIS A 128 4.98 8.72 -6.44
N GLU A 129 5.31 10.00 -6.51
CA GLU A 129 5.85 10.74 -5.37
C GLU A 129 4.86 10.84 -4.22
N VAL A 130 3.58 11.05 -4.53
CA VAL A 130 2.53 11.12 -3.51
C VAL A 130 2.36 9.75 -2.84
N PHE A 131 2.29 8.69 -3.63
CA PHE A 131 2.22 7.32 -3.09
C PHE A 131 3.39 7.02 -2.15
N GLU A 132 4.61 7.36 -2.58
CA GLU A 132 5.82 7.15 -1.79
C GLU A 132 5.77 7.94 -0.48
N ALA A 133 5.27 9.18 -0.53
CA ALA A 133 5.15 10.03 0.65
C ALA A 133 4.17 9.44 1.66
N ILE A 134 3.04 8.92 1.21
CA ILE A 134 2.05 8.29 2.10
C ILE A 134 2.67 7.05 2.77
N THR A 135 3.29 6.19 1.98
CA THR A 135 3.94 4.97 2.48
C THR A 135 5.06 5.30 3.46
N THR A 136 5.91 6.27 3.12
CA THR A 136 7.00 6.70 3.99
C THR A 136 6.47 7.22 5.32
N SER A 137 5.36 7.97 5.31
CA SER A 137 4.77 8.47 6.55
C SER A 137 4.27 7.33 7.45
N LEU A 138 3.72 6.28 6.85
CA LEU A 138 3.28 5.09 7.59
C LEU A 138 4.46 4.41 8.29
N LEU A 139 5.56 4.21 7.56
CA LEU A 139 6.75 3.53 8.08
C LEU A 139 7.49 4.39 9.11
N ALA A 140 7.56 5.71 8.89
CA ALA A 140 8.21 6.64 9.82
C ALA A 140 7.49 6.69 11.16
N ALA A 141 6.16 6.67 11.15
CA ALA A 141 5.37 6.67 12.38
C ALA A 141 5.65 5.42 13.22
N ARG A 142 5.83 4.26 12.57
CA ARG A 142 6.17 3.01 13.27
C ARG A 142 7.55 3.10 13.92
N SER A 143 8.54 3.64 13.20
CA SER A 143 9.88 3.83 13.72
C SER A 143 9.88 4.74 14.95
N ASN A 144 9.14 5.84 14.89
CA ASN A 144 9.01 6.77 16.00
C ASN A 144 8.32 6.14 17.20
N ALA A 145 7.26 5.36 16.97
CA ALA A 145 6.57 4.66 18.05
C ALA A 145 7.49 3.66 18.75
N THR A 146 8.30 2.92 17.98
CA THR A 146 9.27 1.97 18.53
C THR A 146 10.32 2.70 19.35
N SER A 147 10.83 3.82 18.84
CA SER A 147 11.84 4.61 19.56
C SER A 147 11.30 5.18 20.88
N SER A 148 10.04 5.59 20.91
CA SER A 148 9.44 6.18 22.10
C SER A 148 9.15 5.17 23.20
N GLU A 149 9.11 3.88 22.88
CA GLU A 149 8.90 2.81 23.87
C GLU A 149 10.20 2.44 24.60
N ASP A 150 11.32 2.83 24.05
CA ASP A 150 12.64 2.62 24.68
C ASP A 150 12.89 3.66 25.74
#